data_b85eae83a01fe649fa065d142ae1d597
#
_entry.id   b85eae83a01fe649fa065d142ae1d597
#
_cell.length_a   1.000
_cell.length_b   1.000
_cell.length_c   1.000
_cell.angle_alpha   90.00
_cell.angle_beta   90.00
_cell.angle_gamma   90.00
#
_symmetry.space_group_name_H-M   'P 1'
#
loop_
_entity.id
_entity.type
_entity.pdbx_description
1 polymer ?
#
loop_
_entity_poly.entity_id
_entity_poly.type
_entity_poly.pdbx_seq_one_letter_code
_entity_poly.pdbx_strand_id
1 'polypeptide(L)'
;LWAWGDNQYGQIGDGNNTSKFIPQQTSIASKEWLRIAAGIYHTLGLKSNGTLWAWGNNQYGQLGDGTTVDKINPIQIGTSNNWVSIIAGGYHTLGLKSDGTLWAWGRNDFGQIGNGTYVNQSSPIQISSAQNWVSIVAGLDQ
;
A
#
# COMPACT_ATOMS: atom_id res chain seq x y z
N LEU A 1 4.75 10.60 -11.48
CA LEU A 1 3.82 10.82 -10.39
C LEU A 1 4.11 12.13 -9.69
N TRP A 2 3.07 12.87 -9.36
CA TRP A 2 3.13 14.15 -8.64
C TRP A 2 2.25 14.03 -7.40
N ALA A 3 2.73 14.54 -6.26
CA ALA A 3 2.02 14.53 -4.99
C ALA A 3 2.30 15.82 -4.22
N TRP A 4 1.36 16.20 -3.35
CA TRP A 4 1.47 17.37 -2.46
C TRP A 4 0.60 17.17 -1.22
N GLY A 5 0.70 18.05 -0.25
CA GLY A 5 0.01 17.99 1.02
C GLY A 5 0.95 17.62 2.17
N ASP A 6 0.41 16.96 3.19
CA ASP A 6 1.17 16.51 4.34
C ASP A 6 2.19 15.43 3.97
N ASN A 7 3.39 15.51 4.56
CA ASN A 7 4.51 14.62 4.28
C ASN A 7 5.29 14.18 5.54
N GLN A 8 4.70 14.31 6.72
CA GLN A 8 5.41 14.03 7.97
C GLN A 8 5.97 12.60 8.07
N TYR A 9 5.41 11.65 7.32
CA TYR A 9 5.85 10.25 7.25
C TYR A 9 6.48 9.89 5.89
N GLY A 10 6.68 10.86 4.98
CA GLY A 10 7.21 10.59 3.65
C GLY A 10 6.18 10.07 2.64
N GLN A 11 4.87 10.27 2.91
CA GLN A 11 3.79 9.77 2.05
C GLN A 11 3.74 10.40 0.64
N ILE A 12 4.45 11.51 0.41
CA ILE A 12 4.67 12.09 -0.92
C ILE A 12 5.67 11.24 -1.73
N GLY A 13 6.66 10.63 -1.08
CA GLY A 13 7.66 9.77 -1.74
C GLY A 13 8.74 10.55 -2.51
N ASP A 14 9.07 11.76 -2.08
CA ASP A 14 10.08 12.63 -2.70
C ASP A 14 11.46 12.58 -2.02
N GLY A 15 11.62 11.68 -1.04
CA GLY A 15 12.87 11.47 -0.34
C GLY A 15 13.07 12.33 0.91
N ASN A 16 12.03 13.01 1.38
CA ASN A 16 12.06 13.78 2.62
C ASN A 16 10.69 13.78 3.33
N ASN A 17 10.61 14.42 4.51
CA ASN A 17 9.41 14.49 5.36
C ASN A 17 8.82 15.92 5.41
N THR A 18 9.12 16.77 4.45
CA THR A 18 8.61 18.15 4.42
C THR A 18 7.34 18.21 3.59
N SER A 19 6.24 18.69 4.20
CA SER A 19 4.96 18.90 3.51
C SER A 19 5.10 19.86 2.32
N LYS A 20 4.34 19.65 1.25
CA LYS A 20 4.40 20.39 0.00
C LYS A 20 3.10 21.14 -0.25
N PHE A 21 3.19 22.42 -0.54
CA PHE A 21 2.04 23.30 -0.85
C PHE A 21 1.76 23.42 -2.35
N ILE A 22 2.65 22.87 -3.18
CA ILE A 22 2.51 22.77 -4.64
C ILE A 22 2.85 21.34 -5.08
N PRO A 23 2.37 20.90 -6.25
CA PRO A 23 2.72 19.58 -6.78
C PRO A 23 4.22 19.36 -6.86
N GLN A 24 4.69 18.28 -6.25
CA GLN A 24 6.08 17.83 -6.23
C GLN A 24 6.21 16.49 -6.93
N GLN A 25 7.26 16.31 -7.73
CA GLN A 25 7.53 15.01 -8.34
C GLN A 25 8.08 14.04 -7.30
N THR A 26 7.58 12.79 -7.30
CA THR A 26 8.12 11.72 -6.45
C THR A 26 9.54 11.36 -6.87
N SER A 27 10.33 10.76 -5.97
CA SER A 27 11.72 10.36 -6.23
C SER A 27 11.87 9.35 -7.37
N ILE A 28 10.81 8.58 -7.69
CA ILE A 28 10.78 7.68 -8.84
C ILE A 28 10.00 8.34 -9.99
N ALA A 29 10.73 8.93 -10.93
CA ALA A 29 10.17 9.49 -12.16
C ALA A 29 9.82 8.36 -13.17
N SER A 30 8.87 7.47 -12.80
CA SER A 30 8.41 6.40 -13.69
C SER A 30 7.16 6.82 -14.44
N LYS A 31 7.08 6.48 -15.73
CA LYS A 31 5.86 6.59 -16.53
C LYS A 31 4.97 5.34 -16.45
N GLU A 32 5.40 4.33 -15.70
CA GLU A 32 4.78 3.00 -15.64
C GLU A 32 3.74 2.85 -14.52
N TRP A 33 3.44 3.92 -13.79
CA TRP A 33 2.40 3.88 -12.77
C TRP A 33 1.02 3.66 -13.40
N LEU A 34 0.42 2.50 -13.11
CA LEU A 34 -0.91 2.13 -13.59
C LEU A 34 -2.01 2.62 -12.63
N ARG A 35 -1.77 2.49 -11.32
CA ARG A 35 -2.69 2.91 -10.26
C ARG A 35 -1.92 3.45 -9.07
N ILE A 36 -2.55 4.40 -8.37
CA ILE A 36 -2.11 4.91 -7.08
C ILE A 36 -3.29 4.81 -6.11
N ALA A 37 -3.03 4.41 -4.89
CA ALA A 37 -3.99 4.42 -3.79
C ALA A 37 -3.34 5.11 -2.59
N ALA A 38 -4.09 5.96 -1.89
CA ALA A 38 -3.62 6.67 -0.72
C ALA A 38 -4.46 6.30 0.51
N GLY A 39 -3.79 5.89 1.57
CA GLY A 39 -4.35 5.79 2.91
C GLY A 39 -4.25 7.12 3.65
N ILE A 40 -4.35 7.12 4.99
CA ILE A 40 -4.21 8.35 5.76
C ILE A 40 -2.78 8.89 5.65
N TYR A 41 -1.78 8.04 5.83
CA TYR A 41 -0.37 8.45 5.87
C TYR A 41 0.54 7.52 5.04
N HIS A 42 0.00 6.66 4.19
CA HIS A 42 0.77 5.82 3.30
C HIS A 42 0.22 5.86 1.89
N THR A 43 1.08 5.54 0.94
CA THR A 43 0.75 5.53 -0.48
C THR A 43 1.19 4.22 -1.09
N LEU A 44 0.36 3.69 -1.98
CA LEU A 44 0.60 2.49 -2.75
C LEU A 44 0.67 2.84 -4.23
N GLY A 45 1.54 2.17 -4.95
CA GLY A 45 1.65 2.28 -6.39
C GLY A 45 1.69 0.91 -7.05
N LEU A 46 0.86 0.74 -8.07
CA LEU A 46 0.89 -0.43 -8.95
C LEU A 46 1.47 0.01 -10.29
N LYS A 47 2.51 -0.68 -10.75
CA LYS A 47 3.07 -0.46 -12.08
C LYS A 47 2.41 -1.37 -13.11
N SER A 48 2.49 -0.98 -14.40
CA SER A 48 1.94 -1.73 -15.54
C SER A 48 2.53 -3.14 -15.70
N ASN A 49 3.73 -3.37 -15.16
CA ASN A 49 4.37 -4.69 -15.12
C ASN A 49 3.87 -5.58 -13.95
N GLY A 50 2.83 -5.17 -13.23
CA GLY A 50 2.25 -5.92 -12.11
C GLY A 50 3.01 -5.84 -10.80
N THR A 51 4.06 -5.01 -10.67
CA THR A 51 4.80 -4.86 -9.41
C THR A 51 4.11 -3.86 -8.48
N LEU A 52 4.09 -4.21 -7.19
CA LEU A 52 3.55 -3.37 -6.11
C LEU A 52 4.66 -2.55 -5.47
N TRP A 53 4.35 -1.29 -5.16
CA TRP A 53 5.23 -0.33 -4.50
C TRP A 53 4.48 0.35 -3.36
N ALA A 54 5.19 0.73 -2.28
CA ALA A 54 4.59 1.40 -1.14
C ALA A 54 5.58 2.38 -0.50
N TRP A 55 5.06 3.43 0.16
CA TRP A 55 5.83 4.41 0.91
C TRP A 55 4.95 5.19 1.90
N GLY A 56 5.56 5.96 2.79
CA GLY A 56 4.89 6.67 3.87
C GLY A 56 4.99 5.95 5.20
N ASN A 57 3.98 6.15 6.05
CA ASN A 57 3.90 5.55 7.38
C ASN A 57 3.83 4.02 7.34
N ASN A 58 4.53 3.37 8.27
CA ASN A 58 4.59 1.91 8.36
C ASN A 58 4.46 1.36 9.79
N GLN A 59 4.02 2.15 10.74
CA GLN A 59 3.98 1.75 12.16
C GLN A 59 3.20 0.46 12.45
N TYR A 60 2.26 0.09 11.57
CA TYR A 60 1.45 -1.14 11.66
C TYR A 60 1.84 -2.18 10.59
N GLY A 61 2.89 -1.94 9.79
CA GLY A 61 3.28 -2.79 8.69
C GLY A 61 2.44 -2.60 7.42
N GLN A 62 1.72 -1.48 7.30
CA GLN A 62 0.80 -1.22 6.17
C GLN A 62 1.48 -1.11 4.81
N LEU A 63 2.80 -0.94 4.75
CA LEU A 63 3.57 -0.99 3.50
C LEU A 63 3.78 -2.41 3.00
N GLY A 64 3.86 -3.40 3.91
CA GLY A 64 4.01 -4.81 3.54
C GLY A 64 5.44 -5.25 3.22
N ASP A 65 6.44 -4.51 3.67
CA ASP A 65 7.87 -4.79 3.42
C ASP A 65 8.51 -5.73 4.46
N GLY A 66 7.72 -6.27 5.39
CA GLY A 66 8.18 -7.10 6.49
C GLY A 66 8.68 -6.30 7.70
N THR A 67 8.63 -4.98 7.66
CA THR A 67 9.09 -4.09 8.73
C THR A 67 7.94 -3.20 9.25
N THR A 68 8.22 -2.40 10.26
CA THR A 68 7.34 -1.32 10.75
C THR A 68 8.04 0.04 10.66
N VAL A 69 8.99 0.19 9.74
CA VAL A 69 9.79 1.39 9.54
C VAL A 69 9.25 2.17 8.35
N ASP A 70 8.94 3.45 8.54
CA ASP A 70 8.46 4.37 7.51
C ASP A 70 9.43 4.45 6.32
N LYS A 71 8.91 4.71 5.13
CA LYS A 71 9.68 4.86 3.90
C LYS A 71 9.39 6.20 3.24
N ILE A 72 10.40 7.05 3.14
CA ILE A 72 10.30 8.38 2.49
C ILE A 72 10.41 8.31 0.97
N ASN A 73 10.80 7.15 0.44
CA ASN A 73 10.87 6.85 -0.99
C ASN A 73 10.00 5.64 -1.33
N PRO A 74 9.41 5.57 -2.52
CA PRO A 74 8.76 4.36 -2.98
C PRO A 74 9.71 3.16 -2.97
N ILE A 75 9.29 2.07 -2.34
CA ILE A 75 10.00 0.78 -2.33
C ILE A 75 9.14 -0.29 -2.97
N GLN A 76 9.74 -1.25 -3.66
CA GLN A 76 9.01 -2.40 -4.21
C GLN A 76 8.67 -3.37 -3.09
N ILE A 77 7.44 -3.87 -3.07
CA ILE A 77 6.95 -4.83 -2.08
C ILE A 77 7.02 -6.25 -2.65
N GLY A 78 7.97 -7.01 -2.10
CA GLY A 78 8.23 -8.37 -2.57
C GLY A 78 8.67 -8.44 -4.02
N THR A 79 8.62 -9.64 -4.60
CA THR A 79 9.06 -9.93 -5.98
C THR A 79 7.89 -10.30 -6.91
N SER A 80 6.66 -10.34 -6.40
CA SER A 80 5.48 -10.64 -7.21
C SER A 80 5.25 -9.57 -8.27
N ASN A 81 4.90 -10.00 -9.48
CA ASN A 81 4.59 -9.14 -10.62
C ASN A 81 3.20 -9.43 -11.21
N ASN A 82 2.31 -9.97 -10.40
CA ASN A 82 0.95 -10.36 -10.80
C ASN A 82 -0.15 -9.62 -10.01
N TRP A 83 0.20 -8.49 -9.40
CA TRP A 83 -0.79 -7.61 -8.77
C TRP A 83 -1.62 -6.91 -9.85
N VAL A 84 -2.96 -6.89 -9.68
CA VAL A 84 -3.90 -6.27 -10.64
C VAL A 84 -4.75 -5.18 -10.01
N SER A 85 -4.94 -5.21 -8.69
CA SER A 85 -5.66 -4.16 -7.95
C SER A 85 -5.05 -3.94 -6.57
N ILE A 86 -5.08 -2.70 -6.12
CA ILE A 86 -4.58 -2.26 -4.82
C ILE A 86 -5.56 -1.26 -4.20
N ILE A 87 -5.76 -1.35 -2.91
CA ILE A 87 -6.57 -0.41 -2.13
C ILE A 87 -5.83 -0.11 -0.83
N ALA A 88 -5.81 1.15 -0.45
CA ALA A 88 -5.38 1.61 0.87
C ALA A 88 -6.61 1.91 1.73
N GLY A 89 -6.71 1.27 2.88
CA GLY A 89 -7.56 1.70 3.98
C GLY A 89 -6.86 2.78 4.80
N GLY A 90 -7.34 3.08 6.01
CA GLY A 90 -6.67 4.06 6.87
C GLY A 90 -5.21 3.68 7.16
N TYR A 91 -5.02 2.49 7.72
CA TYR A 91 -3.73 1.94 8.14
C TYR A 91 -3.54 0.48 7.73
N HIS A 92 -4.28 0.01 6.74
CA HIS A 92 -4.17 -1.34 6.19
C HIS A 92 -4.21 -1.29 4.67
N THR A 93 -3.83 -2.38 4.05
CA THR A 93 -3.73 -2.50 2.60
C THR A 93 -4.39 -3.78 2.15
N LEU A 94 -5.11 -3.72 1.04
CA LEU A 94 -5.68 -4.85 0.33
C LEU A 94 -5.11 -4.92 -1.08
N GLY A 95 -4.90 -6.13 -1.59
CA GLY A 95 -4.45 -6.35 -2.95
C GLY A 95 -5.08 -7.58 -3.58
N LEU A 96 -5.38 -7.51 -4.88
CA LEU A 96 -5.78 -8.65 -5.71
C LEU A 96 -4.67 -9.01 -6.66
N LYS A 97 -4.44 -10.30 -6.83
CA LYS A 97 -3.58 -10.85 -7.87
C LYS A 97 -4.37 -11.35 -9.08
N SER A 98 -3.72 -11.50 -10.21
CA SER A 98 -4.33 -11.95 -11.47
C SER A 98 -4.88 -13.37 -11.42
N ASP A 99 -4.47 -14.16 -10.44
CA ASP A 99 -5.02 -15.49 -10.15
C ASP A 99 -6.33 -15.45 -9.35
N GLY A 100 -6.86 -14.26 -9.06
CA GLY A 100 -8.09 -14.03 -8.29
C GLY A 100 -7.92 -14.15 -6.78
N THR A 101 -6.69 -14.24 -6.25
CA THR A 101 -6.45 -14.32 -4.82
C THR A 101 -6.47 -12.95 -4.15
N LEU A 102 -7.07 -12.90 -2.95
CA LEU A 102 -7.13 -11.69 -2.10
C LEU A 102 -6.03 -11.74 -1.04
N TRP A 103 -5.33 -10.62 -0.89
CA TRP A 103 -4.25 -10.42 0.06
C TRP A 103 -4.52 -9.18 0.91
N ALA A 104 -4.11 -9.18 2.19
CA ALA A 104 -4.20 -8.03 3.07
C ALA A 104 -3.04 -7.97 4.06
N TRP A 105 -2.75 -6.75 4.57
CA TRP A 105 -1.71 -6.50 5.57
C TRP A 105 -1.89 -5.11 6.21
N GLY A 106 -1.11 -4.82 7.24
CA GLY A 106 -1.17 -3.60 8.02
C GLY A 106 -1.88 -3.79 9.35
N ARG A 107 -2.56 -2.75 9.81
CA ARG A 107 -3.29 -2.71 11.06
C ARG A 107 -4.46 -3.71 11.07
N ASN A 108 -4.64 -4.39 12.20
CA ASN A 108 -5.68 -5.40 12.36
C ASN A 108 -6.37 -5.39 13.73
N ASP A 109 -6.26 -4.31 14.50
CA ASP A 109 -6.82 -4.23 15.86
C ASP A 109 -8.35 -4.42 15.89
N PHE A 110 -9.03 -4.18 14.76
CA PHE A 110 -10.46 -4.35 14.59
C PHE A 110 -10.84 -5.50 13.63
N GLY A 111 -9.86 -6.34 13.23
CA GLY A 111 -10.10 -7.43 12.28
C GLY A 111 -10.20 -6.99 10.82
N GLN A 112 -9.73 -5.78 10.46
CA GLN A 112 -9.86 -5.20 9.11
C GLN A 112 -9.10 -5.98 8.03
N ILE A 113 -8.14 -6.83 8.41
CA ILE A 113 -7.44 -7.75 7.50
C ILE A 113 -8.33 -8.94 7.10
N GLY A 114 -9.26 -9.35 7.96
CA GLY A 114 -10.18 -10.45 7.65
C GLY A 114 -9.58 -11.86 7.73
N ASN A 115 -8.47 -12.04 8.47
CA ASN A 115 -7.78 -13.33 8.63
C ASN A 115 -8.21 -14.12 9.88
N GLY A 116 -9.26 -13.68 10.58
CA GLY A 116 -9.76 -14.32 11.81
C GLY A 116 -8.94 -14.00 13.06
N THR A 117 -8.02 -13.05 12.99
CA THR A 117 -7.20 -12.58 14.13
C THR A 117 -7.29 -11.07 14.31
N TYR A 118 -6.70 -10.57 15.39
CA TYR A 118 -6.50 -9.12 15.65
C TYR A 118 -5.02 -8.73 15.62
N VAL A 119 -4.17 -9.55 14.98
CA VAL A 119 -2.73 -9.33 14.92
C VAL A 119 -2.37 -8.59 13.64
N ASN A 120 -1.66 -7.47 13.78
CA ASN A 120 -1.13 -6.69 12.66
C ASN A 120 -0.20 -7.54 11.79
N GLN A 121 -0.20 -7.29 10.49
CA GLN A 121 0.62 -8.04 9.53
C GLN A 121 1.55 -7.08 8.80
N SER A 122 2.86 -7.28 8.94
CA SER A 122 3.86 -6.44 8.26
C SER A 122 4.21 -6.93 6.84
N SER A 123 3.65 -8.05 6.42
CA SER A 123 3.82 -8.60 5.07
C SER A 123 2.47 -9.00 4.50
N PRO A 124 2.30 -8.97 3.17
CA PRO A 124 1.08 -9.46 2.52
C PRO A 124 0.79 -10.91 2.91
N ILE A 125 -0.42 -11.17 3.42
CA ILE A 125 -0.92 -12.51 3.68
C ILE A 125 -2.15 -12.79 2.81
N GLN A 126 -2.29 -14.02 2.33
CA GLN A 126 -3.47 -14.44 1.59
C GLN A 126 -4.64 -14.63 2.56
N ILE A 127 -5.79 -14.00 2.26
CA ILE A 127 -6.95 -13.98 3.16
C ILE A 127 -7.87 -15.17 2.94
N SER A 128 -7.97 -15.64 1.70
CA SER A 128 -8.87 -16.72 1.32
C SER A 128 -8.22 -17.61 0.27
N SER A 129 -8.56 -18.90 0.30
CA SER A 129 -8.25 -19.85 -0.77
C SER A 129 -9.14 -19.66 -2.01
N ALA A 130 -10.21 -18.87 -1.92
CA ALA A 130 -11.05 -18.53 -3.05
C ALA A 130 -10.25 -17.72 -4.09
N GLN A 131 -10.47 -18.02 -5.38
CA GLN A 131 -9.78 -17.41 -6.51
C GLN A 131 -10.75 -16.70 -7.45
N ASN A 132 -11.82 -16.15 -6.93
CA ASN A 132 -12.89 -15.53 -7.70
C ASN A 132 -13.21 -14.08 -7.28
N TRP A 133 -12.28 -13.46 -6.57
CA TRP A 133 -12.39 -12.04 -6.20
C TRP A 133 -12.19 -11.17 -7.45
N VAL A 134 -13.16 -10.29 -7.71
CA VAL A 134 -13.15 -9.39 -8.90
C VAL A 134 -13.03 -7.92 -8.52
N SER A 135 -13.37 -7.56 -7.29
CA SER A 135 -13.33 -6.18 -6.80
C SER A 135 -13.13 -6.15 -5.30
N ILE A 136 -12.45 -5.12 -4.83
CA ILE A 136 -12.20 -4.85 -3.42
C ILE A 136 -12.42 -3.36 -3.13
N VAL A 137 -12.84 -3.08 -1.91
CA VAL A 137 -12.91 -1.73 -1.36
C VAL A 137 -12.42 -1.79 0.10
N ALA A 138 -11.92 -0.70 0.61
CA ALA A 138 -11.57 -0.55 2.01
C ALA A 138 -12.14 0.75 2.54
N GLY A 139 -12.63 0.72 3.78
CA GLY A 139 -12.92 1.92 4.55
C GLY A 139 -11.72 2.35 5.39
N LEU A 140 -11.96 3.23 6.36
CA LEU A 140 -10.91 3.74 7.23
C LEU A 140 -10.35 2.62 8.13
N ASP A 141 -11.26 1.86 8.76
CA ASP A 141 -10.96 0.78 9.72
C ASP A 141 -11.68 -0.54 9.35
N GLN A 142 -11.99 -0.75 8.06
CA GLN A 142 -12.68 -1.94 7.57
C GLN A 142 -12.25 -2.29 6.14
#